data_3750f5bf072e42b8e43942895e37e68e
#
_entry.id   3750f5bf072e42b8e43942895e37e68e
#
_cell.length_a   1.000
_cell.length_b   1.000
_cell.length_c   1.000
_cell.angle_alpha   90.00
_cell.angle_beta   90.00
_cell.angle_gamma   90.00
#
_symmetry.space_group_name_H-M   'P 1'
#
loop_
_entity.id
_entity.type
_entity.pdbx_description
1 polymer ?
#
loop_
_entity_poly.entity_id
_entity_poly.type
_entity_poly.pdbx_seq_one_letter_code
_entity_poly.pdbx_strand_id
1 'polypeptide(L)' 'MNKMTLKVSAVSENEAFVRTVVSAFMLQLNPSLEELSDVKTTVSEAVTNSIVHAYPDGKGEITVYCEAGDGFIKI' A
#
# COMPACT_ATOMS: atom_id res chain seq x y z
N MET A 1 -12.33 1.19 -15.43
CA MET A 1 -11.39 1.51 -14.33
C MET A 1 -11.80 0.79 -13.05
N ASN A 2 -10.87 0.16 -12.39
CA ASN A 2 -11.11 -0.54 -11.13
C ASN A 2 -10.50 0.25 -9.97
N LYS A 3 -11.17 0.27 -8.84
CA LYS A 3 -10.74 1.06 -7.68
C LYS A 3 -10.78 0.21 -6.43
N MET A 4 -9.86 0.49 -5.51
CA MET A 4 -9.84 -0.16 -4.21
C MET A 4 -9.51 0.88 -3.13
N THR A 5 -10.20 0.80 -2.01
CA THR A 5 -9.84 1.53 -0.80
C THR A 5 -9.64 0.53 0.32
N LEU A 6 -8.50 0.61 0.98
CA LEU A 6 -8.15 -0.28 2.08
C LEU A 6 -7.85 0.58 3.30
N LYS A 7 -8.48 0.26 4.42
CA LYS A 7 -8.24 0.94 5.70
C LYS A 7 -7.76 -0.09 6.71
N VAL A 8 -6.63 0.19 7.34
CA VAL A 8 -6.04 -0.72 8.33
C VAL A 8 -5.55 0.10 9.52
N SER A 9 -5.46 -0.55 10.67
CA SER A 9 -4.83 0.06 11.84
C SER A 9 -3.34 0.30 11.57
N ALA A 10 -2.82 1.41 12.10
CA ALA A 10 -1.42 1.80 11.90
C ALA A 10 -0.51 1.04 12.84
N VAL A 11 -0.44 -0.26 12.65
CA VAL A 11 0.41 -1.17 13.44
C VAL A 11 1.34 -1.94 12.51
N SER A 12 2.51 -2.31 13.02
CA SER A 12 3.56 -2.92 12.21
C SER A 12 3.13 -4.23 11.55
N GLU A 13 2.20 -4.96 12.15
CA GLU A 13 1.68 -6.21 11.59
C GLU A 13 0.99 -5.98 10.24
N ASN A 14 0.51 -4.77 9.99
CA ASN A 14 -0.21 -4.47 8.75
C ASN A 14 0.68 -4.02 7.59
N GLU A 15 1.98 -3.84 7.82
CA GLU A 15 2.89 -3.45 6.74
C GLU A 15 2.90 -4.51 5.64
N ALA A 16 3.16 -5.76 5.98
CA ALA A 16 3.20 -6.85 5.00
C ALA A 16 1.82 -7.09 4.36
N PHE A 17 0.76 -6.93 5.14
CA PHE A 17 -0.59 -7.10 4.64
C PHE A 17 -0.92 -6.07 3.56
N VAL A 18 -0.66 -4.79 3.82
CA VAL A 18 -0.90 -3.72 2.86
C VAL A 18 -0.06 -3.92 1.61
N ARG A 19 1.22 -4.24 1.76
CA ARG A 19 2.11 -4.50 0.65
C ARG A 19 1.58 -5.63 -0.24
N THR A 20 1.11 -6.70 0.37
CA THR A 20 0.57 -7.85 -0.36
C THR A 20 -0.72 -7.49 -1.10
N VAL A 21 -1.62 -6.77 -0.45
CA VAL A 21 -2.90 -6.37 -1.07
C VAL A 21 -2.67 -5.45 -2.25
N VAL A 22 -1.81 -4.44 -2.10
CA VAL A 22 -1.51 -3.51 -3.19
C VAL A 22 -0.85 -4.24 -4.35
N SER A 23 0.09 -5.14 -4.07
CA SER A 23 0.75 -5.94 -5.11
C SER A 23 -0.24 -6.80 -5.87
N ALA A 24 -1.17 -7.44 -5.16
CA ALA A 24 -2.20 -8.26 -5.79
C ALA A 24 -3.12 -7.42 -6.68
N PHE A 25 -3.50 -6.23 -6.21
CA PHE A 25 -4.32 -5.31 -6.99
C PHE A 25 -3.61 -4.89 -8.29
N MET A 26 -2.31 -4.67 -8.23
CA MET A 26 -1.51 -4.24 -9.38
C MET A 26 -1.36 -5.30 -10.45
N LEU A 27 -1.61 -6.58 -10.14
CA LEU A 27 -1.47 -7.66 -11.12
C LEU A 27 -2.39 -7.47 -12.33
N GLN A 28 -3.51 -6.78 -12.19
CA GLN A 28 -4.42 -6.53 -13.30
C GLN A 28 -3.84 -5.59 -14.37
N LEU A 29 -2.72 -4.91 -14.06
CA LEU A 29 -2.02 -4.04 -14.99
C LEU A 29 -0.88 -4.76 -15.72
N ASN A 30 -0.71 -6.06 -15.52
CA ASN A 30 0.40 -6.85 -16.09
C ASN A 30 1.77 -6.21 -15.83
N PRO A 31 2.12 -5.91 -14.57
CA PRO A 31 3.41 -5.28 -14.28
C PRO A 31 4.57 -6.23 -14.53
N SER A 32 5.72 -5.69 -14.89
CA SER A 32 6.95 -6.48 -14.89
C SER A 32 7.35 -6.82 -13.45
N LEU A 33 8.27 -7.78 -13.28
CA LEU A 33 8.78 -8.11 -11.94
C LEU A 33 9.46 -6.91 -11.31
N GLU A 34 10.16 -6.09 -12.09
CA GLU A 34 10.82 -4.89 -11.61
C GLU A 34 9.79 -3.85 -11.13
N GLU A 35 8.75 -3.61 -11.93
CA GLU A 35 7.68 -2.69 -11.54
C GLU A 35 6.98 -3.13 -10.27
N LEU A 36 6.70 -4.43 -10.15
CA LEU A 36 6.05 -4.98 -8.97
C LEU A 36 6.94 -4.84 -7.73
N SER A 37 8.24 -5.08 -7.89
CA SER A 37 9.22 -4.91 -6.80
C SER A 37 9.30 -3.46 -6.34
N ASP A 38 9.28 -2.51 -7.29
CA ASP A 38 9.30 -1.08 -6.97
C ASP A 38 8.05 -0.65 -6.20
N VAL A 39 6.89 -1.15 -6.61
CA VAL A 39 5.64 -0.88 -5.90
C VAL A 39 5.68 -1.41 -4.47
N LYS A 40 6.14 -2.64 -4.29
CA LYS A 40 6.28 -3.25 -2.96
C LYS A 40 7.19 -2.41 -2.06
N THR A 41 8.32 -1.96 -2.57
CA THR A 41 9.26 -1.15 -1.82
C THR A 41 8.64 0.20 -1.44
N THR A 42 8.00 0.87 -2.40
CA THR A 42 7.37 2.16 -2.18
C THR A 42 6.27 2.07 -1.12
N VAL A 43 5.42 1.07 -1.21
CA VAL A 43 4.33 0.86 -0.24
C VAL A 43 4.90 0.57 1.14
N SER A 44 5.90 -0.29 1.23
CA SER A 44 6.52 -0.63 2.52
C SER A 44 7.10 0.61 3.20
N GLU A 45 7.80 1.46 2.44
CA GLU A 45 8.37 2.70 2.98
C GLU A 45 7.27 3.65 3.46
N ALA A 46 6.21 3.84 2.66
CA ALA A 46 5.12 4.75 3.01
C ALA A 46 4.38 4.27 4.26
N VAL A 47 4.08 2.98 4.34
CA VAL A 47 3.38 2.41 5.49
C VAL A 47 4.24 2.49 6.75
N THR A 48 5.52 2.12 6.64
CA THR A 48 6.44 2.19 7.77
C THR A 48 6.59 3.62 8.29
N ASN A 49 6.71 4.60 7.38
CA ASN A 49 6.80 6.00 7.76
C ASN A 49 5.52 6.46 8.47
N SER A 50 4.36 6.04 8.01
CA SER A 50 3.09 6.39 8.66
C SER A 50 3.01 5.82 10.07
N ILE A 51 3.43 4.56 10.25
CA ILE A 51 3.41 3.92 11.56
C ILE A 51 4.38 4.60 12.53
N VAL A 52 5.61 4.83 12.08
CA VAL A 52 6.68 5.33 12.97
C VAL A 52 6.52 6.82 13.27
N HIS A 53 6.16 7.61 12.27
CA HIS A 53 6.19 9.08 12.38
C HIS A 53 4.83 9.70 12.63
N ALA A 54 3.78 9.19 11.99
CA ALA A 54 2.44 9.77 12.14
C ALA A 54 1.66 9.15 13.30
N TYR A 55 1.83 7.85 13.54
CA TYR A 55 1.07 7.12 14.55
C TYR A 55 1.99 6.27 15.44
N PRO A 56 2.93 6.87 16.15
CA PRO A 56 3.90 6.10 16.93
C PRO A 56 3.27 5.31 18.10
N ASP A 57 2.06 5.69 18.52
CA ASP A 57 1.33 4.99 19.58
C ASP A 57 0.45 3.85 19.06
N GLY A 58 0.43 3.61 17.76
CA GLY A 58 -0.36 2.55 17.15
C GLY A 58 -1.85 2.80 17.12
N LYS A 59 -2.30 4.03 17.35
CA LYS A 59 -3.74 4.35 17.45
C LYS A 59 -4.32 4.97 16.20
N GLY A 60 -3.53 5.14 15.16
CA GLY A 60 -4.00 5.73 13.91
C GLY A 60 -4.53 4.70 12.94
N GLU A 61 -4.99 5.20 11.81
CA GLU A 61 -5.49 4.40 10.71
C GLU A 61 -4.79 4.82 9.42
N ILE A 62 -4.42 3.84 8.62
CA ILE A 62 -3.81 4.08 7.30
C ILE A 62 -4.84 3.78 6.24
N THR A 63 -5.04 4.73 5.32
CA THR A 63 -5.93 4.54 4.18
C THR A 63 -5.09 4.46 2.92
N VAL A 64 -5.30 3.39 2.15
CA VAL A 64 -4.63 3.16 0.88
C VAL A 64 -5.68 3.18 -0.22
N TYR A 65 -5.44 4.00 -1.23
CA TYR A 65 -6.33 4.11 -2.38
C TYR A 65 -5.59 3.69 -3.64
N CYS A 66 -6.18 2.79 -4.41
CA CYS A 66 -5.60 2.31 -5.67
C CYS A 66 -6.60 2.44 -6.80
N GLU A 67 -6.13 2.86 -7.96
CA GLU A 67 -6.90 2.84 -9.20
C GLU A 67 -6.12 2.07 -10.26
N ALA A 68 -6.76 1.11 -10.89
CA ALA A 68 -6.21 0.43 -12.05
C ALA A 68 -6.79 1.10 -13.32
N GLY A 69 -5.93 1.35 -14.29
CA GLY A 69 -6.25 2.10 -15.50
C GLY A 69 -5.28 3.26 -15.68
N ASP A 70 -5.12 4.07 -14.66
CA ASP A 70 -4.13 5.15 -14.66
C ASP A 70 -2.83 4.74 -13.96
N GLY A 71 -2.86 3.63 -13.23
CA GLY A 71 -1.65 3.06 -12.63
C GLY A 71 -1.09 3.84 -11.46
N PHE A 72 -1.90 4.63 -10.75
CA PHE A 72 -1.40 5.35 -9.60
C PHE A 72 -1.90 4.76 -8.28
N ILE A 73 -1.10 4.96 -7.24
CA ILE A 73 -1.42 4.54 -5.88
C ILE A 73 -1.26 5.75 -4.97
N LYS A 74 -2.22 5.93 -4.06
CA LYS A 74 -2.18 7.02 -3.09
C LYS A 74 -2.42 6.47 -1.69
N ILE A 75 -1.62 6.92 -0.76
CA ILE A 75 -1.71 6.54 0.65
C ILE A 75 -2.03 7.76 1.50
#